data_30c3d4e89fb675c29a435bc2b3ac91a9
#
_entry.id   30c3d4e89fb675c29a435bc2b3ac91a9
#
_cell.length_a   1.000
_cell.length_b   1.000
_cell.length_c   1.000
_cell.angle_alpha   90.00
_cell.angle_beta   90.00
_cell.angle_gamma   90.00
#
_symmetry.space_group_name_H-M   'P 1'
#
loop_
_entity.id
_entity.type
_entity.pdbx_description
1 polymer ?
#
loop_
_entity_poly.entity_id
_entity_poly.type
_entity_poly.pdbx_seq_one_letter_code
_entity_poly.pdbx_strand_id
1 'polypeptide(L)'
;MSVRVLLVVAGLLALPQSVGAVALDSNPLLAKHRAFVGWTNGDGALTSWHFRATRTATRKNAEGTTESVLTSTLDEVRRGALYRDTVTRAGGLASDAGFTGRAFWDSDENGNTVSHFENLAKYDISENAIFDDAVSTLNGATRGTAKIGEDTVDVVRVIPSIGPALGFPVDLYVDASGAYRRAVVNPDSSGRTTINVDKYIDALPGKKIIGTFHIGTGRAFEVQSVEANIAVSDEELHPPRPRTSWTFDASDSVPIEIRLHTSPYGSSGRSVTLHASINGHDGTFLLDSGASGSLLFSPYADTLGLTPIASDEYSGVNGVAVRASYVRIKDLAIGRNVLHDVVVDKSEGKSFEGIDGILGYDVLANALVEVDLAAKRLSIHDPALFLPSVEKGAVAFPVDLGSRQPAIHITVGNGIDMKPIFDTGDDFLVLLSDDLSSRLAPAITSQVYFGGVDGTAPLPAPCAKIMQLLVGPYRYENSTVCFAPSRVFGSDGGLIGFDFLQHFNWTFDYPDGKLVLTPNGIK
;
A
#
# COMPACT_ATOMS: atom_id res chain seq x y z
N MET A 1 6.17 -38.48 -25.98
CA MET A 1 7.09 -38.74 -24.86
C MET A 1 7.79 -37.41 -24.53
N SER A 2 7.24 -36.63 -23.68
CA SER A 2 7.79 -35.31 -23.27
C SER A 2 8.38 -35.44 -21.89
N VAL A 3 9.68 -35.22 -21.79
CA VAL A 3 10.42 -35.25 -20.51
C VAL A 3 10.14 -33.93 -19.78
N ARG A 4 9.39 -34.01 -18.70
CA ARG A 4 9.25 -32.91 -17.72
C ARG A 4 10.53 -32.84 -16.90
N VAL A 5 11.30 -31.77 -17.06
CA VAL A 5 12.39 -31.43 -16.13
C VAL A 5 11.78 -30.83 -14.90
N LEU A 6 11.72 -31.63 -13.85
CA LEU A 6 11.33 -31.19 -12.51
C LEU A 6 12.54 -30.47 -11.92
N LEU A 7 12.52 -29.14 -11.86
CA LEU A 7 13.48 -28.38 -11.05
C LEU A 7 13.03 -28.54 -9.58
N VAL A 8 13.65 -29.51 -8.90
CA VAL A 8 13.57 -29.63 -7.45
C VAL A 8 14.41 -28.49 -6.86
N VAL A 9 13.79 -27.41 -6.49
CA VAL A 9 14.38 -26.46 -5.56
C VAL A 9 14.41 -27.17 -4.21
N ALA A 10 15.58 -27.65 -3.82
CA ALA A 10 15.84 -28.18 -2.49
C ALA A 10 15.63 -27.04 -1.48
N GLY A 11 14.41 -26.91 -0.97
CA GLY A 11 14.13 -26.10 0.20
C GLY A 11 14.90 -26.73 1.37
N LEU A 12 15.96 -26.06 1.80
CA LEU A 12 16.52 -26.30 3.12
C LEU A 12 15.37 -26.14 4.13
N LEU A 13 14.89 -27.26 4.65
CA LEU A 13 14.12 -27.32 5.88
C LEU A 13 15.06 -26.81 6.98
N ALA A 14 15.03 -25.50 7.21
CA ALA A 14 15.56 -24.95 8.44
C ALA A 14 14.66 -25.49 9.56
N LEU A 15 15.20 -26.43 10.31
CA LEU A 15 14.68 -26.77 11.64
C LEU A 15 14.40 -25.47 12.39
N PRO A 16 13.33 -25.39 13.20
CA PRO A 16 13.12 -24.23 14.04
C PRO A 16 14.38 -24.08 14.89
N GLN A 17 15.20 -23.08 14.55
CA GLN A 17 16.26 -22.67 15.45
C GLN A 17 15.53 -22.24 16.72
N SER A 18 15.81 -22.95 17.81
CA SER A 18 15.52 -22.44 19.14
C SER A 18 15.93 -20.98 19.13
N VAL A 19 14.99 -20.08 19.36
CA VAL A 19 15.27 -18.65 19.51
C VAL A 19 16.31 -18.57 20.62
N GLY A 20 17.57 -18.46 20.23
CA GLY A 20 18.69 -18.30 21.15
C GLY A 20 18.39 -17.06 21.99
N ALA A 21 18.67 -17.14 23.27
CA ALA A 21 18.50 -16.03 24.21
C ALA A 21 18.95 -14.74 23.53
N VAL A 22 18.03 -13.81 23.34
CA VAL A 22 18.26 -12.49 22.74
C VAL A 22 19.45 -11.90 23.50
N ALA A 23 20.52 -11.55 22.81
CA ALA A 23 21.66 -10.87 23.42
C ALA A 23 21.10 -9.64 24.12
N LEU A 24 21.21 -9.60 25.45
CA LEU A 24 20.73 -8.49 26.26
C LEU A 24 21.31 -7.21 25.69
N ASP A 25 20.43 -6.34 25.25
CA ASP A 25 20.79 -5.05 24.69
C ASP A 25 21.72 -4.31 25.66
N SER A 26 22.90 -3.95 25.19
CA SER A 26 23.90 -3.27 26.01
C SER A 26 23.53 -1.83 26.34
N ASN A 27 22.46 -1.28 25.71
CA ASN A 27 22.05 0.10 25.92
C ASN A 27 21.24 0.23 27.24
N PRO A 28 21.69 1.06 28.20
CA PRO A 28 21.04 1.18 29.51
C PRO A 28 19.61 1.75 29.45
N LEU A 29 19.27 2.55 28.42
CA LEU A 29 17.91 3.11 28.26
C LEU A 29 16.93 2.03 27.80
N LEU A 30 17.35 1.12 26.92
CA LEU A 30 16.51 -0.01 26.52
C LEU A 30 16.35 -1.00 27.68
N ALA A 31 17.41 -1.28 28.44
CA ALA A 31 17.32 -2.09 29.65
C ALA A 31 16.35 -1.47 30.69
N LYS A 32 16.39 -0.15 30.85
CA LYS A 32 15.47 0.60 31.72
C LYS A 32 14.01 0.48 31.26
N HIS A 33 13.75 0.56 29.93
CA HIS A 33 12.43 0.35 29.38
C HIS A 33 11.90 -1.07 29.66
N ARG A 34 12.71 -2.09 29.42
CA ARG A 34 12.34 -3.49 29.73
C ARG A 34 12.01 -3.70 31.21
N ALA A 35 12.77 -3.07 32.10
CA ALA A 35 12.45 -3.09 33.53
C ALA A 35 11.11 -2.38 33.83
N PHE A 36 10.79 -1.29 33.12
CA PHE A 36 9.54 -0.56 33.28
C PHE A 36 8.34 -1.38 32.78
N VAL A 37 8.39 -1.98 31.59
CA VAL A 37 7.31 -2.82 31.06
C VAL A 37 7.21 -4.17 31.75
N GLY A 38 8.31 -4.65 32.31
CA GLY A 38 8.35 -5.85 33.15
C GLY A 38 8.36 -7.17 32.40
N TRP A 39 8.56 -7.17 31.09
CA TRP A 39 8.65 -8.36 30.26
C TRP A 39 9.49 -8.10 29.01
N THR A 40 9.92 -9.18 28.33
CA THR A 40 10.59 -9.13 27.03
C THR A 40 10.08 -10.27 26.17
N ASN A 41 10.10 -10.10 24.86
CA ASN A 41 9.70 -11.16 23.95
C ASN A 41 10.54 -12.43 24.17
N GLY A 42 9.86 -13.58 24.30
CA GLY A 42 10.47 -14.88 24.52
C GLY A 42 10.85 -15.20 25.97
N ASP A 43 10.63 -14.32 26.95
CA ASP A 43 10.86 -14.60 28.39
C ASP A 43 9.78 -15.48 29.04
N GLY A 44 8.69 -15.76 28.29
CA GLY A 44 7.56 -16.57 28.74
C GLY A 44 6.57 -15.86 29.65
N ALA A 45 6.80 -14.59 30.00
CA ALA A 45 5.90 -13.83 30.88
C ALA A 45 4.63 -13.38 30.15
N LEU A 46 4.77 -12.91 28.91
CA LEU A 46 3.66 -12.51 28.05
C LEU A 46 3.85 -13.20 26.68
N THR A 47 3.10 -14.27 26.43
CA THR A 47 3.30 -15.13 25.26
C THR A 47 2.27 -14.92 24.16
N SER A 48 1.08 -14.44 24.55
CA SER A 48 -0.03 -14.17 23.65
C SER A 48 -0.98 -13.17 24.27
N TRP A 49 -1.74 -12.48 23.43
CA TRP A 49 -2.84 -11.64 23.87
C TRP A 49 -3.87 -11.39 22.79
N HIS A 50 -5.05 -11.01 23.21
CA HIS A 50 -6.05 -10.35 22.42
C HIS A 50 -6.36 -9.01 23.07
N PHE A 51 -6.13 -7.91 22.38
CA PHE A 51 -6.62 -6.63 22.83
C PHE A 51 -7.64 -6.03 21.87
N ARG A 52 -8.52 -5.24 22.41
CA ARG A 52 -9.45 -4.40 21.66
C ARG A 52 -9.20 -2.94 21.97
N ALA A 53 -9.06 -2.13 20.91
CA ALA A 53 -8.86 -0.70 21.02
C ALA A 53 -9.89 0.07 20.18
N THR A 54 -10.22 1.28 20.64
CA THR A 54 -10.89 2.28 19.80
C THR A 54 -9.82 3.00 18.99
N ARG A 55 -9.98 3.05 17.67
CA ARG A 55 -9.19 3.87 16.76
C ARG A 55 -10.01 5.05 16.31
N THR A 56 -9.47 6.26 16.47
CA THR A 56 -10.08 7.51 16.02
C THR A 56 -9.18 8.16 14.99
N ALA A 57 -9.73 8.51 13.83
CA ALA A 57 -9.04 9.30 12.81
C ALA A 57 -9.70 10.67 12.72
N THR A 58 -8.93 11.73 12.97
CA THR A 58 -9.41 13.12 12.94
C THR A 58 -8.89 13.81 11.69
N ARG A 59 -9.80 14.36 10.90
CA ARG A 59 -9.48 15.22 9.77
C ARG A 59 -9.64 16.67 10.14
N LYS A 60 -8.72 17.51 9.67
CA LYS A 60 -8.80 18.97 9.77
C LYS A 60 -8.84 19.57 8.36
N ASN A 61 -9.62 20.64 8.17
CA ASN A 61 -9.61 21.43 6.94
C ASN A 61 -8.34 22.30 6.84
N ALA A 62 -8.23 23.05 5.74
CA ALA A 62 -7.10 23.95 5.50
C ALA A 62 -6.92 25.02 6.57
N GLU A 63 -7.99 25.37 7.31
CA GLU A 63 -8.00 26.35 8.41
C GLU A 63 -7.67 25.71 9.77
N GLY A 64 -7.38 24.39 9.80
CA GLY A 64 -7.06 23.64 11.02
C GLY A 64 -8.28 23.24 11.86
N THR A 65 -9.49 23.48 11.38
CA THR A 65 -10.74 23.08 12.05
C THR A 65 -11.02 21.60 11.79
N THR A 66 -11.46 20.86 12.81
CA THR A 66 -11.87 19.45 12.65
C THR A 66 -13.13 19.35 11.78
N GLU A 67 -13.02 18.68 10.64
CA GLU A 67 -14.14 18.43 9.72
C GLU A 67 -14.84 17.11 10.01
N SER A 68 -14.08 16.07 10.32
CA SER A 68 -14.63 14.75 10.56
C SER A 68 -13.82 13.99 11.61
N VAL A 69 -14.50 13.05 12.27
CA VAL A 69 -13.90 12.08 13.18
C VAL A 69 -14.45 10.71 12.81
N LEU A 70 -13.57 9.87 12.23
CA LEU A 70 -13.90 8.48 11.91
C LEU A 70 -13.50 7.60 13.09
N THR A 71 -14.45 6.81 13.59
CA THR A 71 -14.19 5.85 14.67
C THR A 71 -14.29 4.44 14.15
N SER A 72 -13.32 3.60 14.52
CA SER A 72 -13.27 2.18 14.21
C SER A 72 -12.78 1.40 15.42
N THR A 73 -13.02 0.10 15.42
CA THR A 73 -12.45 -0.82 16.42
C THR A 73 -11.21 -1.46 15.82
N LEU A 74 -10.13 -1.56 16.60
CA LEU A 74 -8.96 -2.37 16.32
C LEU A 74 -8.99 -3.57 17.27
N ASP A 75 -9.01 -4.76 16.73
CA ASP A 75 -8.81 -6.01 17.44
C ASP A 75 -7.44 -6.58 17.03
N GLU A 76 -6.50 -6.73 17.97
CA GLU A 76 -5.22 -7.40 17.73
C GLU A 76 -5.19 -8.75 18.43
N VAL A 77 -4.87 -9.79 17.67
CA VAL A 77 -4.57 -11.13 18.19
C VAL A 77 -3.09 -11.41 17.94
N ARG A 78 -2.37 -11.79 18.99
CA ARG A 78 -0.91 -12.04 18.92
C ARG A 78 -0.50 -13.31 19.64
N ARG A 79 0.52 -13.98 19.08
CA ARG A 79 1.22 -15.11 19.69
C ARG A 79 2.71 -15.00 19.37
N GLY A 80 3.50 -14.62 20.36
CA GLY A 80 4.91 -14.28 20.17
C GLY A 80 5.06 -13.15 19.14
N ALA A 81 5.85 -13.38 18.09
CA ALA A 81 6.03 -12.40 17.01
C ALA A 81 4.87 -12.38 15.99
N LEU A 82 4.04 -13.42 15.94
CA LEU A 82 2.95 -13.52 14.98
C LEU A 82 1.76 -12.68 15.45
N TYR A 83 1.17 -11.90 14.58
CA TYR A 83 -0.02 -11.13 14.93
C TYR A 83 -0.94 -10.90 13.73
N ARG A 84 -2.19 -10.59 14.04
CA ARG A 84 -3.18 -10.07 13.13
C ARG A 84 -3.95 -8.94 13.80
N ASP A 85 -3.98 -7.81 13.13
CA ASP A 85 -4.80 -6.64 13.43
C ASP A 85 -6.03 -6.65 12.54
N THR A 86 -7.20 -6.48 13.11
CA THR A 86 -8.45 -6.32 12.37
C THR A 86 -9.04 -4.95 12.69
N VAL A 87 -9.09 -4.07 11.72
CA VAL A 87 -9.75 -2.76 11.84
C VAL A 87 -11.16 -2.88 11.31
N THR A 88 -12.14 -2.79 12.21
CA THR A 88 -13.57 -2.84 11.86
C THR A 88 -14.17 -1.43 11.92
N ARG A 89 -14.71 -0.98 10.79
CA ARG A 89 -15.42 0.30 10.64
C ARG A 89 -16.91 0.17 10.95
N ALA A 90 -17.62 1.29 11.00
CA ALA A 90 -19.08 1.29 11.04
C ALA A 90 -19.64 0.40 9.89
N GLY A 91 -20.77 -0.26 10.17
CA GLY A 91 -21.36 -1.21 9.20
C GLY A 91 -20.69 -2.60 9.16
N GLY A 92 -19.68 -2.86 10.02
CA GLY A 92 -19.02 -4.16 10.12
C GLY A 92 -18.00 -4.43 8.99
N LEU A 93 -17.59 -3.39 8.28
CA LEU A 93 -16.59 -3.50 7.23
C LEU A 93 -15.19 -3.62 7.86
N ALA A 94 -14.45 -4.66 7.51
CA ALA A 94 -13.17 -4.97 8.13
C ALA A 94 -12.03 -5.07 7.10
N SER A 95 -10.87 -4.54 7.49
CA SER A 95 -9.58 -4.76 6.84
C SER A 95 -8.58 -5.29 7.86
N ASP A 96 -7.62 -6.07 7.40
CA ASP A 96 -6.68 -6.77 8.28
C ASP A 96 -5.23 -6.42 7.93
N ALA A 97 -4.34 -6.56 8.92
CA ALA A 97 -2.89 -6.50 8.72
C ALA A 97 -2.21 -7.48 9.67
N GLY A 98 -0.98 -7.85 9.40
CA GLY A 98 -0.28 -8.75 10.32
C GLY A 98 1.10 -9.18 9.88
N PHE A 99 1.66 -10.12 10.67
CA PHE A 99 2.96 -10.73 10.41
C PHE A 99 2.88 -12.26 10.53
N THR A 100 3.28 -12.96 9.47
CA THR A 100 3.24 -14.44 9.41
C THR A 100 4.49 -15.12 9.95
N GLY A 101 5.46 -14.36 10.47
CA GLY A 101 6.81 -14.85 10.81
C GLY A 101 7.79 -14.81 9.62
N ARG A 102 7.32 -14.52 8.41
CA ARG A 102 8.13 -14.39 7.19
C ARG A 102 7.91 -13.07 6.47
N ALA A 103 6.68 -12.62 6.39
CA ALA A 103 6.29 -11.38 5.70
C ALA A 103 5.23 -10.64 6.51
N PHE A 104 5.32 -9.32 6.49
CA PHE A 104 4.21 -8.45 6.81
C PHE A 104 3.23 -8.44 5.65
N TRP A 105 1.97 -8.23 5.96
CA TRP A 105 0.89 -8.25 4.98
C TRP A 105 -0.25 -7.35 5.45
N ASP A 106 -1.04 -6.88 4.52
CA ASP A 106 -2.36 -6.31 4.80
C ASP A 106 -3.41 -6.82 3.81
N SER A 107 -4.69 -6.72 4.19
CA SER A 107 -5.82 -7.00 3.31
C SER A 107 -6.77 -5.81 3.26
N ASP A 108 -7.41 -5.63 2.11
CA ASP A 108 -8.49 -4.68 1.92
C ASP A 108 -9.83 -5.20 2.47
N GLU A 109 -10.88 -4.42 2.27
CA GLU A 109 -12.26 -4.72 2.66
C GLU A 109 -12.86 -5.90 1.88
N ASN A 110 -12.26 -6.28 0.76
CA ASN A 110 -12.58 -7.44 -0.05
C ASN A 110 -11.83 -8.70 0.38
N GLY A 111 -10.87 -8.57 1.32
CA GLY A 111 -10.02 -9.65 1.78
C GLY A 111 -8.87 -9.96 0.83
N ASN A 112 -8.62 -9.10 -0.17
CA ASN A 112 -7.46 -9.25 -1.04
C ASN A 112 -6.20 -8.89 -0.27
N THR A 113 -5.29 -9.84 -0.13
CA THR A 113 -4.08 -9.70 0.68
C THR A 113 -2.87 -9.41 -0.17
N VAL A 114 -2.07 -8.44 0.26
CA VAL A 114 -0.75 -8.12 -0.31
C VAL A 114 0.33 -8.30 0.74
N SER A 115 1.52 -8.70 0.30
CA SER A 115 2.70 -8.75 1.15
C SER A 115 3.50 -7.46 1.02
N HIS A 116 4.10 -7.04 2.14
CA HIS A 116 4.94 -5.85 2.16
C HIS A 116 6.39 -6.20 1.84
N PHE A 117 6.99 -5.41 0.96
CA PHE A 117 8.38 -5.54 0.56
C PHE A 117 9.11 -4.20 0.76
N GLU A 118 10.44 -4.25 0.71
CA GLU A 118 11.32 -3.07 0.73
C GLU A 118 10.96 -2.02 1.79
N ASN A 119 10.57 -0.81 1.37
CA ASN A 119 10.32 0.30 2.28
C ASN A 119 9.08 0.08 3.16
N LEU A 120 8.02 -0.58 2.67
CA LEU A 120 6.87 -0.93 3.50
C LEU A 120 7.28 -1.91 4.59
N ALA A 121 7.98 -3.00 4.24
CA ALA A 121 8.48 -3.95 5.23
C ALA A 121 9.44 -3.29 6.25
N LYS A 122 10.27 -2.33 5.83
CA LYS A 122 11.12 -1.56 6.76
C LYS A 122 10.30 -0.73 7.73
N TYR A 123 9.20 -0.11 7.28
CA TYR A 123 8.28 0.61 8.16
C TYR A 123 7.66 -0.32 9.18
N ASP A 124 7.14 -1.48 8.76
CA ASP A 124 6.53 -2.45 9.65
C ASP A 124 7.52 -2.97 10.71
N ILE A 125 8.77 -3.30 10.31
CA ILE A 125 9.84 -3.68 11.26
C ILE A 125 10.05 -2.56 12.28
N SER A 126 10.05 -1.31 11.84
CA SER A 126 10.35 -0.16 12.69
C SER A 126 9.20 0.19 13.63
N GLU A 127 7.96 0.13 13.16
CA GLU A 127 6.78 0.39 13.99
C GLU A 127 6.62 -0.69 15.06
N ASN A 128 6.80 -1.96 14.72
CA ASN A 128 6.72 -3.06 15.69
C ASN A 128 7.77 -2.99 16.79
N ALA A 129 8.92 -2.35 16.55
CA ALA A 129 9.94 -2.13 17.57
C ALA A 129 9.48 -1.24 18.73
N ILE A 130 8.42 -0.46 18.54
CA ILE A 130 7.91 0.51 19.52
C ILE A 130 6.95 -0.18 20.48
N PHE A 131 6.21 -1.18 20.00
CA PHE A 131 5.08 -1.75 20.72
C PHE A 131 5.46 -2.87 21.69
N ASP A 132 6.69 -3.43 21.68
CA ASP A 132 7.03 -4.47 22.65
C ASP A 132 8.34 -5.26 22.43
N ASP A 133 9.17 -4.87 21.52
CA ASP A 133 10.31 -5.71 21.06
C ASP A 133 9.87 -7.09 20.51
N ALA A 134 8.55 -7.31 20.26
CA ALA A 134 8.04 -8.65 20.00
C ALA A 134 8.48 -9.20 18.66
N VAL A 135 8.71 -8.33 17.69
CA VAL A 135 9.05 -8.71 16.32
C VAL A 135 10.51 -8.40 16.00
N SER A 136 11.06 -7.33 16.56
CA SER A 136 12.38 -6.78 16.18
C SER A 136 13.42 -6.92 17.27
N THR A 137 14.66 -7.15 16.87
CA THR A 137 15.83 -6.97 17.74
C THR A 137 16.28 -5.51 17.67
N LEU A 138 16.53 -4.89 18.83
CA LEU A 138 16.96 -3.50 18.94
C LEU A 138 18.45 -3.39 19.25
N ASN A 139 19.18 -2.68 18.39
CA ASN A 139 20.54 -2.21 18.66
C ASN A 139 20.53 -0.70 18.74
N GLY A 140 20.96 -0.11 19.86
CA GLY A 140 20.76 1.30 20.09
C GLY A 140 22.00 2.06 20.55
N ALA A 141 22.07 3.33 20.15
CA ALA A 141 23.06 4.31 20.60
C ALA A 141 22.37 5.53 21.21
N THR A 142 22.75 5.92 22.42
CA THR A 142 22.24 7.13 23.08
C THR A 142 22.61 8.38 22.25
N ARG A 143 21.65 9.26 22.01
CA ARG A 143 21.79 10.51 21.21
C ARG A 143 21.82 11.76 22.06
N GLY A 144 21.48 11.68 23.34
CA GLY A 144 21.39 12.82 24.26
C GLY A 144 20.01 12.95 24.85
N THR A 145 19.59 14.17 25.11
CA THR A 145 18.28 14.50 25.73
C THR A 145 17.44 15.39 24.84
N ALA A 146 16.12 15.35 25.03
CA ALA A 146 15.16 16.21 24.36
C ALA A 146 14.08 16.70 25.35
N LYS A 147 13.24 17.63 24.89
CA LYS A 147 12.06 18.09 25.63
C LYS A 147 10.78 17.53 25.03
N ILE A 148 9.89 17.03 25.88
CA ILE A 148 8.47 16.72 25.56
C ILE A 148 7.63 17.47 26.57
N GLY A 149 7.01 18.59 26.14
CA GLY A 149 6.42 19.55 27.06
C GLY A 149 7.49 20.12 28.01
N GLU A 150 7.26 20.02 29.32
CA GLU A 150 8.20 20.46 30.34
C GLU A 150 9.22 19.37 30.72
N ASP A 151 8.95 18.09 30.38
CA ASP A 151 9.79 16.96 30.75
C ASP A 151 11.05 16.87 29.92
N THR A 152 12.16 16.52 30.56
CA THR A 152 13.41 16.14 29.89
C THR A 152 13.44 14.62 29.77
N VAL A 153 13.63 14.12 28.56
CA VAL A 153 13.68 12.69 28.24
C VAL A 153 15.00 12.35 27.56
N ASP A 154 15.46 11.15 27.77
CA ASP A 154 16.65 10.60 27.07
C ASP A 154 16.25 10.11 25.68
N VAL A 155 17.14 10.23 24.68
CA VAL A 155 16.90 9.77 23.32
C VAL A 155 17.89 8.65 22.97
N VAL A 156 17.36 7.53 22.54
CA VAL A 156 18.15 6.44 21.98
C VAL A 156 17.72 6.17 20.54
N ARG A 157 18.69 6.19 19.62
CA ARG A 157 18.46 5.78 18.23
C ARG A 157 18.71 4.29 18.10
N VAL A 158 17.73 3.57 17.58
CA VAL A 158 17.80 2.14 17.29
C VAL A 158 17.67 1.88 15.80
N ILE A 159 18.20 0.76 15.33
CA ILE A 159 17.91 0.20 14.01
C ILE A 159 17.31 -1.17 14.26
N PRO A 160 15.98 -1.30 14.20
CA PRO A 160 15.30 -2.58 14.41
C PRO A 160 15.63 -3.59 13.33
N SER A 161 15.63 -4.89 13.68
CA SER A 161 15.86 -5.96 12.70
C SER A 161 15.02 -7.20 13.00
N ILE A 162 14.61 -7.88 11.92
CA ILE A 162 14.00 -9.22 11.98
C ILE A 162 14.91 -10.15 11.18
N GLY A 163 15.64 -11.02 11.86
CA GLY A 163 16.70 -11.80 11.21
C GLY A 163 17.70 -10.88 10.50
N PRO A 164 17.94 -11.05 9.19
CA PRO A 164 18.83 -10.19 8.42
C PRO A 164 18.17 -8.89 7.92
N ALA A 165 16.85 -8.78 7.99
CA ALA A 165 16.13 -7.61 7.50
C ALA A 165 16.20 -6.46 8.51
N LEU A 166 16.56 -5.26 8.01
CA LEU A 166 16.65 -4.04 8.81
C LEU A 166 15.44 -3.15 8.57
N GLY A 167 14.91 -2.57 9.65
CA GLY A 167 13.97 -1.46 9.60
C GLY A 167 14.65 -0.13 9.31
N PHE A 168 13.86 0.94 9.30
CA PHE A 168 14.38 2.31 9.34
C PHE A 168 14.95 2.64 10.72
N PRO A 169 15.85 3.61 10.86
CA PRO A 169 16.23 4.13 12.16
C PRO A 169 15.00 4.65 12.92
N VAL A 170 14.97 4.42 14.24
CA VAL A 170 13.93 4.92 15.13
C VAL A 170 14.57 5.67 16.29
N ASP A 171 14.15 6.90 16.55
CA ASP A 171 14.51 7.63 17.76
C ASP A 171 13.44 7.38 18.83
N LEU A 172 13.81 6.69 19.90
CA LEU A 172 12.98 6.38 21.06
C LEU A 172 13.28 7.39 22.18
N TYR A 173 12.24 8.02 22.68
CA TYR A 173 12.29 9.04 23.73
C TYR A 173 11.84 8.41 25.05
N VAL A 174 12.79 8.21 25.96
CA VAL A 174 12.63 7.45 27.20
C VAL A 174 12.59 8.41 28.41
N ASP A 175 11.55 8.35 29.21
CA ASP A 175 11.44 9.19 30.39
C ASP A 175 12.22 8.63 31.62
N ALA A 176 12.15 9.37 32.73
CA ALA A 176 12.82 9.00 33.98
C ALA A 176 12.34 7.67 34.56
N SER A 177 11.15 7.21 34.24
CA SER A 177 10.62 5.91 34.68
C SER A 177 11.07 4.74 33.78
N GLY A 178 11.51 5.03 32.57
CA GLY A 178 11.81 4.05 31.52
C GLY A 178 10.70 3.90 30.48
N ALA A 179 9.61 4.65 30.59
CA ALA A 179 8.53 4.60 29.61
C ALA A 179 8.95 5.30 28.30
N TYR A 180 8.57 4.72 27.13
CA TYR A 180 8.61 5.45 25.88
C TYR A 180 7.50 6.51 25.89
N ARG A 181 7.86 7.77 25.63
CA ARG A 181 6.92 8.89 25.51
C ARG A 181 6.68 9.28 24.06
N ARG A 182 7.65 8.97 23.21
CA ARG A 182 7.60 9.22 21.77
C ARG A 182 8.53 8.28 21.04
N ALA A 183 8.15 7.94 19.82
CA ALA A 183 9.05 7.36 18.84
C ALA A 183 8.97 8.14 17.53
N VAL A 184 10.09 8.27 16.83
CA VAL A 184 10.15 8.88 15.49
C VAL A 184 10.79 7.87 14.55
N VAL A 185 9.98 7.28 13.68
CA VAL A 185 10.42 6.36 12.64
C VAL A 185 11.01 7.17 11.49
N ASN A 186 12.16 6.75 10.98
CA ASN A 186 12.89 7.40 9.89
C ASN A 186 13.12 8.91 10.14
N PRO A 187 13.74 9.29 11.27
CA PRO A 187 13.76 10.67 11.76
C PRO A 187 14.47 11.66 10.81
N ASP A 188 15.37 11.17 9.96
CA ASP A 188 16.16 11.99 9.05
C ASP A 188 15.47 12.17 7.67
N SER A 189 14.26 11.58 7.48
CA SER A 189 13.47 11.67 6.25
C SER A 189 12.36 12.72 6.35
N SER A 190 11.97 13.29 5.22
CA SER A 190 10.76 14.13 5.10
C SER A 190 9.48 13.31 5.37
N GLY A 191 9.49 12.01 5.09
CA GLY A 191 8.41 11.06 5.36
C GLY A 191 8.42 10.43 6.77
N ARG A 192 9.09 11.09 7.75
CA ARG A 192 9.14 10.57 9.12
C ARG A 192 7.75 10.43 9.75
N THR A 193 7.55 9.31 10.45
CA THR A 193 6.34 9.06 11.25
C THR A 193 6.63 9.27 12.73
N THR A 194 5.77 10.03 13.42
CA THR A 194 5.87 10.26 14.87
C THR A 194 4.75 9.51 15.58
N ILE A 195 5.12 8.73 16.60
CA ILE A 195 4.21 8.03 17.50
C ILE A 195 4.41 8.61 18.89
N ASN A 196 3.36 9.20 19.48
CA ASN A 196 3.38 9.66 20.86
C ASN A 196 2.65 8.65 21.73
N VAL A 197 3.25 8.27 22.84
CA VAL A 197 2.70 7.31 23.81
C VAL A 197 2.23 8.08 25.03
N ASP A 198 0.93 8.00 25.32
CA ASP A 198 0.31 8.75 26.43
C ASP A 198 0.18 7.90 27.68
N LYS A 199 -0.12 6.60 27.53
CA LYS A 199 -0.44 5.74 28.66
C LYS A 199 -0.01 4.29 28.41
N TYR A 200 0.48 3.64 29.47
CA TYR A 200 0.65 2.20 29.57
C TYR A 200 -0.45 1.60 30.44
N ILE A 201 -0.82 0.36 30.15
CA ILE A 201 -1.76 -0.46 30.94
C ILE A 201 -1.12 -1.78 31.32
N ASP A 202 -1.57 -2.40 32.39
CA ASP A 202 -1.13 -3.74 32.77
C ASP A 202 -1.93 -4.78 31.96
N ALA A 203 -1.24 -5.55 31.12
CA ALA A 203 -1.81 -6.73 30.46
C ALA A 203 -1.91 -7.90 31.47
N LEU A 204 -0.93 -8.01 32.37
CA LEU A 204 -0.90 -8.84 33.57
C LEU A 204 -0.28 -8.01 34.70
N PRO A 205 -0.44 -8.40 35.99
CA PRO A 205 0.16 -7.68 37.11
C PRO A 205 1.66 -7.44 36.89
N GLY A 206 2.06 -6.16 36.76
CA GLY A 206 3.44 -5.75 36.53
C GLY A 206 3.99 -6.01 35.12
N LYS A 207 3.14 -6.40 34.14
CA LYS A 207 3.48 -6.57 32.73
C LYS A 207 2.69 -5.57 31.90
N LYS A 208 3.37 -4.52 31.40
CA LYS A 208 2.74 -3.37 30.78
C LYS A 208 2.83 -3.45 29.25
N ILE A 209 1.77 -3.01 28.60
CA ILE A 209 1.73 -2.71 27.16
C ILE A 209 1.33 -1.24 26.95
N ILE A 210 1.55 -0.71 25.75
CA ILE A 210 1.06 0.62 25.38
C ILE A 210 -0.47 0.58 25.34
N GLY A 211 -1.12 1.44 26.11
CA GLY A 211 -2.59 1.50 26.21
C GLY A 211 -3.22 2.65 25.43
N THR A 212 -2.51 3.78 25.31
CA THR A 212 -2.99 4.93 24.52
C THR A 212 -1.83 5.56 23.79
N PHE A 213 -2.02 5.81 22.51
CA PHE A 213 -1.00 6.42 21.66
C PHE A 213 -1.62 7.16 20.46
N HIS A 214 -0.82 8.03 19.84
CA HIS A 214 -1.19 8.79 18.66
C HIS A 214 -0.15 8.60 17.54
N ILE A 215 -0.60 8.40 16.32
CA ILE A 215 0.26 8.35 15.12
C ILE A 215 0.05 9.62 14.31
N GLY A 216 1.11 10.41 14.15
CA GLY A 216 1.02 11.73 13.52
C GLY A 216 0.11 12.67 14.29
N THR A 217 -0.67 13.49 13.58
CA THR A 217 -1.60 14.47 14.17
C THR A 217 -3.07 14.04 14.10
N GLY A 218 -3.37 12.93 13.44
CA GLY A 218 -4.75 12.60 13.10
C GLY A 218 -5.26 11.24 13.58
N ARG A 219 -4.39 10.34 14.04
CA ARG A 219 -4.81 8.99 14.46
C ARG A 219 -4.53 8.78 15.94
N ALA A 220 -5.56 8.42 16.70
CA ALA A 220 -5.48 8.08 18.12
C ALA A 220 -5.97 6.65 18.34
N PHE A 221 -5.35 5.95 19.30
CA PHE A 221 -5.68 4.58 19.68
C PHE A 221 -5.79 4.52 21.21
N GLU A 222 -6.86 3.89 21.68
CA GLU A 222 -7.11 3.68 23.12
C GLU A 222 -7.53 2.23 23.35
N VAL A 223 -6.70 1.44 24.03
CA VAL A 223 -6.98 0.05 24.40
C VAL A 223 -8.08 0.02 25.45
N GLN A 224 -9.15 -0.69 25.15
CA GLN A 224 -10.34 -0.84 26.00
C GLN A 224 -10.28 -2.11 26.86
N SER A 225 -9.71 -3.18 26.30
CA SER A 225 -9.54 -4.45 27.00
C SER A 225 -8.32 -5.20 26.48
N VAL A 226 -7.72 -6.02 27.34
CA VAL A 226 -6.67 -6.95 26.99
C VAL A 226 -6.84 -8.26 27.77
N GLU A 227 -6.74 -9.38 27.06
CA GLU A 227 -6.68 -10.73 27.59
C GLU A 227 -5.31 -11.30 27.24
N ALA A 228 -4.54 -11.69 28.25
CA ALA A 228 -3.16 -12.12 28.06
C ALA A 228 -2.99 -13.63 28.35
N ASN A 229 -1.96 -14.23 27.72
CA ASN A 229 -1.62 -15.65 27.83
C ASN A 229 -2.79 -16.59 27.48
N ILE A 230 -3.56 -16.19 26.46
CA ILE A 230 -4.70 -16.95 25.92
C ILE A 230 -4.23 -17.95 24.86
N ALA A 231 -5.07 -18.95 24.56
CA ALA A 231 -4.85 -19.80 23.41
C ALA A 231 -5.18 -19.05 22.12
N VAL A 232 -4.24 -19.00 21.18
CA VAL A 232 -4.40 -18.39 19.86
C VAL A 232 -4.05 -19.44 18.81
N SER A 233 -4.98 -19.72 17.92
CA SER A 233 -4.81 -20.68 16.81
C SER A 233 -4.00 -20.08 15.66
N ASP A 234 -3.50 -20.95 14.77
CA ASP A 234 -2.84 -20.48 13.54
C ASP A 234 -3.83 -19.80 12.60
N GLU A 235 -5.09 -20.25 12.57
CA GLU A 235 -6.15 -19.69 11.71
C GLU A 235 -6.45 -18.23 12.07
N GLU A 236 -6.45 -17.89 13.36
CA GLU A 236 -6.66 -16.51 13.83
C GLU A 236 -5.54 -15.56 13.38
N LEU A 237 -4.35 -16.07 13.11
CA LEU A 237 -3.16 -15.29 12.73
C LEU A 237 -2.92 -15.24 11.21
N HIS A 238 -3.63 -16.06 10.44
CA HIS A 238 -3.47 -16.07 8.99
C HIS A 238 -4.22 -14.93 8.31
N PRO A 239 -3.75 -14.46 7.13
CA PRO A 239 -4.49 -13.54 6.29
C PRO A 239 -5.90 -14.08 5.99
N PRO A 240 -6.91 -13.21 5.86
CA PRO A 240 -8.24 -13.61 5.45
C PRO A 240 -8.23 -14.18 4.03
N ARG A 241 -9.24 -14.97 3.70
CA ARG A 241 -9.49 -15.33 2.31
C ARG A 241 -10.21 -14.20 1.60
N PRO A 242 -10.03 -14.01 0.28
CA PRO A 242 -10.84 -13.10 -0.50
C PRO A 242 -12.34 -13.36 -0.28
N ARG A 243 -13.09 -12.29 -0.11
CA ARG A 243 -14.56 -12.32 0.06
C ARG A 243 -15.27 -12.24 -1.27
N THR A 244 -14.57 -11.78 -2.29
CA THR A 244 -15.02 -11.70 -3.68
C THR A 244 -14.75 -13.01 -4.42
N SER A 245 -15.48 -13.26 -5.49
CA SER A 245 -15.25 -14.41 -6.37
C SER A 245 -15.54 -14.05 -7.82
N TRP A 246 -14.79 -14.65 -8.74
CA TRP A 246 -15.02 -14.52 -10.16
C TRP A 246 -15.82 -15.70 -10.72
N THR A 247 -16.78 -15.39 -11.60
CA THR A 247 -17.26 -16.35 -12.61
C THR A 247 -16.58 -16.01 -13.92
N PHE A 248 -15.72 -16.90 -14.42
CA PHE A 248 -14.94 -16.69 -15.63
C PHE A 248 -15.59 -17.32 -16.86
N ASP A 249 -15.52 -16.60 -17.99
CA ASP A 249 -15.76 -17.15 -19.34
C ASP A 249 -14.48 -16.91 -20.18
N ALA A 250 -13.62 -17.92 -20.26
CA ALA A 250 -12.33 -17.84 -20.94
C ALA A 250 -12.43 -17.55 -22.46
N SER A 251 -13.61 -17.70 -23.05
CA SER A 251 -13.85 -17.42 -24.46
C SER A 251 -14.31 -15.98 -24.73
N ASP A 252 -14.52 -15.21 -23.67
CA ASP A 252 -15.03 -13.85 -23.79
C ASP A 252 -13.91 -12.82 -23.87
N SER A 253 -14.15 -11.80 -24.66
CA SER A 253 -13.33 -10.59 -24.68
C SER A 253 -14.19 -9.39 -25.05
N VAL A 254 -13.99 -8.28 -24.37
CA VAL A 254 -14.77 -7.07 -24.57
C VAL A 254 -14.00 -6.01 -25.35
N PRO A 255 -14.69 -5.16 -26.12
CA PRO A 255 -14.04 -4.02 -26.75
C PRO A 255 -13.58 -3.01 -25.71
N ILE A 256 -12.43 -2.39 -25.96
CA ILE A 256 -11.93 -1.22 -25.24
C ILE A 256 -11.86 -0.02 -26.15
N GLU A 257 -11.95 1.17 -25.55
CA GLU A 257 -11.76 2.44 -26.24
C GLU A 257 -10.52 3.15 -25.68
N ILE A 258 -9.73 3.74 -26.57
CA ILE A 258 -8.68 4.68 -26.18
C ILE A 258 -9.27 6.07 -26.29
N ARG A 259 -9.63 6.66 -25.16
CA ARG A 259 -10.21 7.99 -25.09
C ARG A 259 -9.14 9.06 -25.02
N LEU A 260 -9.29 10.08 -25.85
CA LEU A 260 -8.56 11.33 -25.72
C LEU A 260 -9.32 12.22 -24.73
N HIS A 261 -8.62 12.73 -23.75
CA HIS A 261 -9.14 13.78 -22.87
C HIS A 261 -8.19 14.98 -22.89
N THR A 262 -8.77 16.16 -22.77
CA THR A 262 -8.00 17.40 -22.70
C THR A 262 -8.20 17.98 -21.31
N SER A 263 -7.10 18.15 -20.59
CA SER A 263 -7.12 18.86 -19.32
C SER A 263 -7.51 20.32 -19.57
N PRO A 264 -8.27 20.96 -18.67
CA PRO A 264 -8.53 22.40 -18.70
C PRO A 264 -7.25 23.27 -18.77
N TYR A 265 -6.10 22.67 -18.49
CA TYR A 265 -4.79 23.33 -18.48
C TYR A 265 -3.95 23.04 -19.73
N GLY A 266 -4.58 22.47 -20.78
CA GLY A 266 -3.98 22.32 -22.11
C GLY A 266 -3.12 21.06 -22.32
N SER A 267 -2.98 20.20 -21.32
CA SER A 267 -2.44 18.86 -21.53
C SER A 267 -3.53 17.98 -22.16
N SER A 268 -3.17 17.18 -23.15
CA SER A 268 -4.04 16.15 -23.70
C SER A 268 -3.48 14.79 -23.30
N GLY A 269 -4.35 13.90 -22.83
CA GLY A 269 -4.00 12.58 -22.42
C GLY A 269 -4.86 11.51 -23.07
N ARG A 270 -4.47 10.27 -22.87
CA ARG A 270 -5.18 9.08 -23.35
C ARG A 270 -5.36 8.11 -22.20
N SER A 271 -6.53 7.48 -22.17
CA SER A 271 -6.84 6.43 -21.20
C SER A 271 -7.62 5.30 -21.85
N VAL A 272 -7.54 4.13 -21.24
CA VAL A 272 -8.31 2.95 -21.68
C VAL A 272 -9.62 2.91 -20.93
N THR A 273 -10.71 2.89 -21.67
CA THR A 273 -12.06 2.73 -21.13
C THR A 273 -12.74 1.49 -21.69
N LEU A 274 -13.68 0.96 -20.93
CA LEU A 274 -14.51 -0.17 -21.32
C LEU A 274 -15.92 -0.03 -20.77
N HIS A 275 -16.84 -0.78 -21.37
CA HIS A 275 -18.19 -0.93 -20.84
C HIS A 275 -18.24 -2.10 -19.87
N ALA A 276 -18.84 -1.86 -18.71
CA ALA A 276 -19.14 -2.88 -17.72
C ALA A 276 -20.54 -2.65 -17.15
N SER A 277 -21.12 -3.63 -16.50
CA SER A 277 -22.40 -3.43 -15.83
C SER A 277 -22.29 -3.70 -14.33
N ILE A 278 -22.90 -2.83 -13.54
CA ILE A 278 -23.00 -2.94 -12.09
C ILE A 278 -24.44 -3.33 -11.73
N ASN A 279 -24.65 -4.50 -11.16
CA ASN A 279 -25.97 -5.02 -10.82
C ASN A 279 -26.96 -4.99 -12.00
N GLY A 280 -26.46 -5.21 -13.23
CA GLY A 280 -27.24 -5.18 -14.46
C GLY A 280 -27.48 -3.80 -15.08
N HIS A 281 -26.86 -2.75 -14.58
CA HIS A 281 -26.89 -1.39 -15.16
C HIS A 281 -25.58 -1.10 -15.86
N ASP A 282 -25.64 -0.75 -17.13
CA ASP A 282 -24.47 -0.45 -17.94
C ASP A 282 -23.81 0.86 -17.55
N GLY A 283 -22.49 0.92 -17.64
CA GLY A 283 -21.67 2.10 -17.43
C GLY A 283 -20.38 2.05 -18.21
N THR A 284 -19.69 3.19 -18.27
CA THR A 284 -18.38 3.36 -18.90
C THR A 284 -17.32 3.60 -17.83
N PHE A 285 -16.29 2.79 -17.83
CA PHE A 285 -15.28 2.79 -16.77
C PHE A 285 -13.88 2.99 -17.31
N LEU A 286 -13.06 3.71 -16.57
CA LEU A 286 -11.62 3.80 -16.77
C LEU A 286 -10.96 2.54 -16.21
N LEU A 287 -10.07 1.87 -16.97
CA LEU A 287 -9.17 0.86 -16.46
C LEU A 287 -7.92 1.55 -15.93
N ASP A 288 -7.70 1.45 -14.61
CA ASP A 288 -6.67 2.21 -13.91
C ASP A 288 -5.88 1.30 -12.96
N SER A 289 -4.70 0.87 -13.40
CA SER A 289 -3.79 0.07 -12.56
C SER A 289 -3.10 0.89 -11.46
N GLY A 290 -3.14 2.22 -11.56
CA GLY A 290 -2.67 3.14 -10.53
C GLY A 290 -3.69 3.37 -9.40
N ALA A 291 -4.91 2.86 -9.54
CA ALA A 291 -5.93 2.91 -8.49
C ALA A 291 -5.83 1.69 -7.56
N SER A 292 -5.62 1.94 -6.26
CA SER A 292 -5.51 0.90 -5.22
C SER A 292 -6.83 0.20 -4.88
N GLY A 293 -7.94 0.62 -5.47
CA GLY A 293 -9.29 0.05 -5.39
C GLY A 293 -10.16 0.60 -6.50
N SER A 294 -11.34 0.01 -6.69
CA SER A 294 -12.31 0.48 -7.66
C SER A 294 -13.22 1.55 -7.06
N LEU A 295 -13.70 2.45 -7.90
CA LEU A 295 -14.41 3.65 -7.51
C LEU A 295 -15.61 3.90 -8.42
N LEU A 296 -16.79 4.17 -7.86
CA LEU A 296 -17.96 4.69 -8.59
C LEU A 296 -18.12 6.18 -8.34
N PHE A 297 -18.32 6.95 -9.38
CA PHE A 297 -18.70 8.37 -9.22
C PHE A 297 -20.15 8.47 -8.75
N SER A 298 -20.41 9.41 -7.81
CA SER A 298 -21.72 9.58 -7.18
C SER A 298 -22.89 9.70 -8.18
N PRO A 299 -22.79 10.43 -9.31
CA PRO A 299 -23.91 10.50 -10.25
C PRO A 299 -24.37 9.14 -10.75
N TYR A 300 -23.44 8.24 -11.06
CA TYR A 300 -23.76 6.88 -11.49
C TYR A 300 -24.21 6.00 -10.32
N ALA A 301 -23.46 6.01 -9.23
CA ALA A 301 -23.77 5.21 -8.04
C ALA A 301 -25.15 5.54 -7.45
N ASP A 302 -25.59 6.79 -7.54
CA ASP A 302 -26.92 7.23 -7.10
C ASP A 302 -28.03 6.63 -7.97
N THR A 303 -27.82 6.49 -9.27
CA THR A 303 -28.80 5.84 -10.18
C THR A 303 -28.98 4.35 -9.85
N LEU A 304 -27.97 3.70 -9.26
CA LEU A 304 -28.01 2.30 -8.85
C LEU A 304 -28.71 2.09 -7.50
N GLY A 305 -29.02 3.17 -6.77
CA GLY A 305 -29.62 3.10 -5.44
C GLY A 305 -28.72 2.42 -4.39
N LEU A 306 -27.38 2.47 -4.56
CA LEU A 306 -26.43 1.85 -3.65
C LEU A 306 -26.40 2.59 -2.32
N THR A 307 -26.61 1.84 -1.25
CA THR A 307 -26.59 2.39 0.12
C THR A 307 -25.18 2.33 0.69
N PRO A 308 -24.63 3.45 1.19
CA PRO A 308 -23.37 3.45 1.91
C PRO A 308 -23.39 2.51 3.12
N ILE A 309 -22.34 1.70 3.28
CA ILE A 309 -22.17 0.78 4.42
C ILE A 309 -21.19 1.32 5.45
N ALA A 310 -20.24 2.15 5.02
CA ALA A 310 -19.30 2.86 5.90
C ALA A 310 -18.82 4.13 5.21
N SER A 311 -18.34 5.10 6.00
CA SER A 311 -17.64 6.27 5.46
C SER A 311 -16.19 5.94 5.18
N ASP A 312 -15.63 6.53 4.15
CA ASP A 312 -14.21 6.48 3.83
C ASP A 312 -13.68 7.82 3.32
N GLU A 313 -12.38 7.89 3.19
CA GLU A 313 -11.65 8.97 2.55
C GLU A 313 -10.50 8.36 1.76
N TYR A 314 -10.39 8.68 0.49
CA TYR A 314 -9.22 8.35 -0.31
C TYR A 314 -8.43 9.62 -0.67
N SER A 315 -7.20 9.46 -1.06
CA SER A 315 -6.39 10.58 -1.56
C SER A 315 -6.14 10.41 -3.04
N GLY A 316 -6.40 11.47 -3.81
CA GLY A 316 -5.93 11.57 -5.17
C GLY A 316 -4.41 11.76 -5.23
N VAL A 317 -3.88 11.81 -6.44
CA VAL A 317 -2.44 11.97 -6.71
C VAL A 317 -1.84 13.24 -6.08
N ASN A 318 -2.64 14.25 -5.78
CA ASN A 318 -2.22 15.47 -5.09
C ASN A 318 -2.13 15.34 -3.57
N GLY A 319 -2.50 14.17 -3.01
CA GLY A 319 -2.51 13.91 -1.58
C GLY A 319 -3.63 14.62 -0.82
N VAL A 320 -4.62 15.16 -1.52
CA VAL A 320 -5.81 15.77 -0.91
C VAL A 320 -6.85 14.69 -0.68
N ALA A 321 -7.36 14.61 0.55
CA ALA A 321 -8.37 13.63 0.90
C ALA A 321 -9.73 14.02 0.30
N VAL A 322 -10.38 13.05 -0.32
CA VAL A 322 -11.72 13.13 -0.91
C VAL A 322 -12.66 12.27 -0.07
N ARG A 323 -13.83 12.80 0.23
CA ARG A 323 -14.87 12.01 0.89
C ARG A 323 -15.38 10.92 -0.02
N ALA A 324 -15.51 9.75 0.55
CA ALA A 324 -16.08 8.59 -0.08
C ALA A 324 -16.96 7.82 0.93
N SER A 325 -17.66 6.85 0.41
CA SER A 325 -18.32 5.86 1.24
C SER A 325 -18.17 4.50 0.57
N TYR A 326 -17.95 3.47 1.37
CA TYR A 326 -18.00 2.10 0.86
C TYR A 326 -19.42 1.72 0.49
N VAL A 327 -19.57 1.10 -0.69
CA VAL A 327 -20.81 0.49 -1.14
C VAL A 327 -20.53 -0.96 -1.57
N ARG A 328 -21.51 -1.84 -1.42
CA ARG A 328 -21.39 -3.21 -1.87
C ARG A 328 -22.12 -3.38 -3.20
N ILE A 329 -21.40 -3.94 -4.15
CA ILE A 329 -21.90 -4.35 -5.46
C ILE A 329 -22.08 -5.87 -5.42
N LYS A 330 -23.24 -6.35 -5.81
CA LYS A 330 -23.48 -7.78 -5.91
C LYS A 330 -22.75 -8.38 -7.11
N ASP A 331 -22.90 -7.76 -8.27
CA ASP A 331 -22.34 -8.24 -9.53
C ASP A 331 -21.70 -7.07 -10.30
N LEU A 332 -20.41 -7.16 -10.61
CA LEU A 332 -19.71 -6.34 -11.57
C LEU A 332 -19.37 -7.22 -12.76
N ALA A 333 -20.04 -6.99 -13.88
CA ALA A 333 -19.87 -7.77 -15.10
C ALA A 333 -19.06 -7.02 -16.16
N ILE A 334 -18.02 -7.66 -16.68
CA ILE A 334 -17.22 -7.21 -17.82
C ILE A 334 -17.39 -8.27 -18.92
N GLY A 335 -18.30 -7.99 -19.86
CA GLY A 335 -18.80 -9.01 -20.76
C GLY A 335 -19.54 -10.12 -20.01
N ARG A 336 -19.09 -11.38 -20.18
CA ARG A 336 -19.62 -12.55 -19.48
C ARG A 336 -18.84 -12.92 -18.24
N ASN A 337 -17.73 -12.25 -17.97
CA ASN A 337 -16.96 -12.41 -16.73
C ASN A 337 -17.60 -11.57 -15.62
N VAL A 338 -17.86 -12.17 -14.46
CA VAL A 338 -18.57 -11.50 -13.36
C VAL A 338 -17.77 -11.60 -12.06
N LEU A 339 -17.45 -10.45 -11.48
CA LEU A 339 -16.92 -10.33 -10.12
C LEU A 339 -18.09 -10.14 -9.15
N HIS A 340 -18.17 -11.01 -8.14
CA HIS A 340 -19.27 -11.06 -7.18
C HIS A 340 -18.89 -10.46 -5.82
N ASP A 341 -19.88 -9.84 -5.16
CA ASP A 341 -19.82 -9.38 -3.76
C ASP A 341 -18.66 -8.40 -3.46
N VAL A 342 -18.37 -7.51 -4.41
CA VAL A 342 -17.27 -6.57 -4.26
C VAL A 342 -17.67 -5.31 -3.50
N VAL A 343 -16.82 -4.86 -2.60
CA VAL A 343 -16.91 -3.56 -1.93
C VAL A 343 -16.05 -2.57 -2.70
N VAL A 344 -16.61 -1.44 -3.06
CA VAL A 344 -15.92 -0.37 -3.78
C VAL A 344 -16.22 0.99 -3.15
N ASP A 345 -15.44 1.98 -3.51
CA ASP A 345 -15.70 3.36 -3.10
C ASP A 345 -16.79 4.00 -3.95
N LYS A 346 -17.69 4.73 -3.29
CA LYS A 346 -18.56 5.73 -3.90
C LYS A 346 -17.97 7.11 -3.61
N SER A 347 -17.45 7.75 -4.63
CA SER A 347 -16.76 9.03 -4.50
C SER A 347 -17.71 10.21 -4.56
N GLU A 348 -17.52 11.19 -3.67
CA GLU A 348 -18.09 12.54 -3.79
C GLU A 348 -17.20 13.49 -4.60
N GLY A 349 -16.05 13.00 -5.09
CA GLY A 349 -15.11 13.77 -5.88
C GLY A 349 -15.60 14.08 -7.29
N LYS A 350 -14.74 14.76 -8.04
CA LYS A 350 -15.04 15.15 -9.43
C LYS A 350 -15.07 13.92 -10.32
N SER A 351 -16.14 13.78 -11.10
CA SER A 351 -16.24 12.78 -12.18
C SER A 351 -15.56 13.28 -13.45
N PHE A 352 -15.06 12.37 -14.26
CA PHE A 352 -14.65 12.65 -15.63
C PHE A 352 -15.85 12.60 -16.58
N GLU A 353 -15.86 13.45 -17.60
CA GLU A 353 -16.96 13.50 -18.55
C GLU A 353 -17.17 12.15 -19.25
N GLY A 354 -18.37 11.59 -19.11
CA GLY A 354 -18.76 10.31 -19.72
C GLY A 354 -18.05 9.09 -19.13
N ILE A 355 -17.52 9.19 -17.90
CA ILE A 355 -16.95 8.08 -17.11
C ILE A 355 -17.78 7.94 -15.84
N ASP A 356 -18.23 6.74 -15.56
CA ASP A 356 -19.11 6.39 -14.44
C ASP A 356 -18.33 5.91 -13.22
N GLY A 357 -17.07 5.48 -13.42
CA GLY A 357 -16.18 5.02 -12.36
C GLY A 357 -14.83 4.57 -12.86
N ILE A 358 -14.04 4.06 -11.94
CA ILE A 358 -12.69 3.52 -12.15
C ILE A 358 -12.68 2.06 -11.74
N LEU A 359 -12.13 1.19 -12.59
CA LEU A 359 -11.84 -0.21 -12.29
C LEU A 359 -10.35 -0.33 -11.96
N GLY A 360 -10.06 -0.54 -10.70
CA GLY A 360 -8.72 -0.60 -10.15
C GLY A 360 -8.34 -2.00 -9.68
N TYR A 361 -7.61 -2.04 -8.55
CA TYR A 361 -7.03 -3.25 -7.98
C TYR A 361 -8.05 -4.37 -7.77
N ASP A 362 -9.29 -4.08 -7.36
CA ASP A 362 -10.31 -5.11 -7.09
C ASP A 362 -10.57 -6.03 -8.27
N VAL A 363 -10.52 -5.48 -9.50
CA VAL A 363 -10.71 -6.23 -10.74
C VAL A 363 -9.44 -7.02 -11.09
N LEU A 364 -8.27 -6.48 -10.76
CA LEU A 364 -6.97 -7.05 -11.14
C LEU A 364 -6.45 -8.09 -10.14
N ALA A 365 -6.87 -8.01 -8.87
CA ALA A 365 -6.28 -8.77 -7.75
C ALA A 365 -6.34 -10.29 -7.90
N ASN A 366 -7.46 -10.82 -8.38
CA ASN A 366 -7.73 -12.27 -8.41
C ASN A 366 -8.07 -12.77 -9.83
N ALA A 367 -7.63 -12.05 -10.85
CA ALA A 367 -7.83 -12.40 -12.25
C ALA A 367 -6.53 -12.19 -13.02
N LEU A 368 -6.39 -12.84 -14.14
CA LEU A 368 -5.40 -12.50 -15.15
C LEU A 368 -6.11 -11.65 -16.21
N VAL A 369 -5.67 -10.41 -16.37
CA VAL A 369 -6.31 -9.43 -17.28
C VAL A 369 -5.36 -9.11 -18.42
N GLU A 370 -5.78 -9.45 -19.64
CA GLU A 370 -5.04 -9.14 -20.87
C GLU A 370 -5.67 -7.96 -21.59
N VAL A 371 -4.86 -6.98 -21.97
CA VAL A 371 -5.26 -5.83 -22.78
C VAL A 371 -4.47 -5.84 -24.09
N ASP A 372 -5.15 -6.16 -25.18
CA ASP A 372 -4.63 -6.05 -26.54
C ASP A 372 -5.01 -4.67 -27.10
N LEU A 373 -4.08 -3.72 -27.01
CA LEU A 373 -4.29 -2.36 -27.54
C LEU A 373 -4.37 -2.34 -29.07
N ALA A 374 -3.66 -3.24 -29.76
CA ALA A 374 -3.69 -3.32 -31.21
C ALA A 374 -5.06 -3.81 -31.73
N ALA A 375 -5.60 -4.84 -31.10
CA ALA A 375 -6.93 -5.35 -31.40
C ALA A 375 -8.06 -4.56 -30.70
N LYS A 376 -7.72 -3.67 -29.75
CA LYS A 376 -8.67 -2.92 -28.88
C LYS A 376 -9.60 -3.86 -28.12
N ARG A 377 -9.04 -4.82 -27.41
CA ARG A 377 -9.79 -5.81 -26.66
C ARG A 377 -9.19 -6.05 -25.29
N LEU A 378 -10.08 -6.40 -24.35
CA LEU A 378 -9.71 -6.85 -23.01
C LEU A 378 -10.29 -8.25 -22.79
N SER A 379 -9.50 -9.14 -22.23
CA SER A 379 -9.90 -10.50 -21.82
C SER A 379 -9.57 -10.72 -20.36
N ILE A 380 -10.42 -11.48 -19.68
CA ILE A 380 -10.26 -11.83 -18.26
C ILE A 380 -10.24 -13.34 -18.14
N HIS A 381 -9.24 -13.87 -17.44
CA HIS A 381 -9.02 -15.30 -17.32
C HIS A 381 -8.87 -15.73 -15.87
N ASP A 382 -9.25 -16.99 -15.62
CA ASP A 382 -8.96 -17.68 -14.36
C ASP A 382 -7.44 -17.94 -14.28
N PRO A 383 -6.73 -17.34 -13.31
CA PRO A 383 -5.28 -17.53 -13.17
C PRO A 383 -4.89 -18.98 -12.89
N ALA A 384 -5.80 -19.80 -12.33
CA ALA A 384 -5.54 -21.22 -12.08
C ALA A 384 -5.54 -22.08 -13.37
N LEU A 385 -6.20 -21.61 -14.42
CA LEU A 385 -6.41 -22.36 -15.67
C LEU A 385 -5.67 -21.78 -16.87
N PHE A 386 -5.26 -20.53 -16.79
CA PHE A 386 -4.65 -19.80 -17.90
C PHE A 386 -3.17 -19.55 -17.64
N LEU A 387 -2.35 -19.86 -18.63
CA LEU A 387 -0.93 -19.47 -18.65
C LEU A 387 -0.76 -18.42 -19.73
N PRO A 388 -0.24 -17.22 -19.40
CA PRO A 388 0.03 -16.20 -20.41
C PRO A 388 0.91 -16.77 -21.53
N SER A 389 0.52 -16.51 -22.78
CA SER A 389 1.36 -16.89 -23.91
C SER A 389 2.63 -16.03 -23.89
N VAL A 390 3.79 -16.66 -23.86
CA VAL A 390 5.07 -15.94 -24.00
C VAL A 390 5.28 -15.68 -25.47
N GLU A 391 4.73 -14.60 -25.98
CA GLU A 391 4.96 -14.15 -27.34
C GLU A 391 6.42 -13.69 -27.53
N LYS A 392 6.89 -13.75 -28.79
CA LYS A 392 8.24 -13.31 -29.11
C LYS A 392 8.42 -11.82 -28.78
N GLY A 393 9.32 -11.52 -27.85
CA GLY A 393 9.59 -10.16 -27.39
C GLY A 393 8.81 -9.75 -26.16
N ALA A 394 7.92 -10.60 -25.61
CA ALA A 394 7.27 -10.36 -24.34
C ALA A 394 8.28 -10.31 -23.19
N VAL A 395 8.10 -9.38 -22.26
CA VAL A 395 8.92 -9.21 -21.06
C VAL A 395 8.03 -9.23 -19.84
N ALA A 396 8.32 -10.14 -18.92
CA ALA A 396 7.65 -10.20 -17.62
C ALA A 396 8.44 -9.37 -16.59
N PHE A 397 7.77 -8.46 -15.94
CA PHE A 397 8.29 -7.65 -14.84
C PHE A 397 7.73 -8.18 -13.53
N PRO A 398 8.57 -8.47 -12.52
CA PRO A 398 8.07 -8.64 -11.18
C PRO A 398 7.51 -7.29 -10.70
N VAL A 399 6.32 -7.31 -10.09
CA VAL A 399 5.69 -6.12 -9.55
C VAL A 399 5.60 -6.20 -8.03
N ASP A 400 5.85 -5.07 -7.37
CA ASP A 400 5.52 -4.89 -5.97
C ASP A 400 4.10 -4.34 -5.88
N LEU A 401 3.23 -5.10 -5.24
CA LEU A 401 1.82 -4.78 -5.02
C LEU A 401 1.53 -4.33 -3.58
N GLY A 402 2.54 -4.03 -2.78
CA GLY A 402 2.36 -3.67 -1.37
C GLY A 402 1.44 -2.47 -1.15
N SER A 403 1.35 -1.55 -2.12
CA SER A 403 0.36 -0.46 -2.13
C SER A 403 -0.89 -0.77 -2.95
N ARG A 404 -1.09 -2.01 -3.41
CA ARG A 404 -2.10 -2.45 -4.40
C ARG A 404 -1.98 -1.79 -5.78
N GLN A 405 -0.83 -1.20 -6.04
CA GLN A 405 -0.47 -0.55 -7.30
C GLN A 405 0.81 -1.20 -7.81
N PRO A 406 0.92 -1.56 -9.11
CA PRO A 406 2.05 -2.35 -9.61
C PRO A 406 3.31 -1.50 -9.76
N ALA A 407 4.14 -1.45 -8.74
CA ALA A 407 5.42 -0.75 -8.81
C ALA A 407 6.50 -1.65 -9.45
N ILE A 408 7.30 -1.08 -10.35
CA ILE A 408 8.39 -1.77 -11.05
C ILE A 408 9.70 -1.00 -10.92
N HIS A 409 10.82 -1.73 -10.96
CA HIS A 409 12.14 -1.09 -10.97
C HIS A 409 12.50 -0.56 -12.35
N ILE A 410 12.98 0.69 -12.39
CA ILE A 410 13.56 1.32 -13.58
C ILE A 410 14.89 1.98 -13.23
N THR A 411 15.72 2.21 -14.25
CA THR A 411 16.98 2.93 -14.06
C THR A 411 16.97 4.25 -14.84
N VAL A 412 17.34 5.34 -14.17
CA VAL A 412 17.31 6.69 -14.72
C VAL A 412 18.70 7.29 -14.71
N GLY A 413 19.09 7.95 -15.80
CA GLY A 413 20.38 8.63 -15.91
C GLY A 413 21.56 7.68 -15.74
N ASN A 414 22.49 8.03 -14.86
CA ASN A 414 23.72 7.29 -14.60
C ASN A 414 23.54 6.14 -13.57
N GLY A 415 22.45 5.37 -13.66
CA GLY A 415 22.26 4.21 -12.80
C GLY A 415 21.48 4.50 -11.51
N ILE A 416 20.63 5.52 -11.51
CA ILE A 416 19.73 5.77 -10.39
C ILE A 416 18.53 4.83 -10.49
N ASP A 417 18.37 3.99 -9.48
CA ASP A 417 17.21 3.11 -9.36
C ASP A 417 16.01 3.88 -8.81
N MET A 418 14.85 3.71 -9.47
CA MET A 418 13.56 4.30 -9.12
C MET A 418 12.51 3.22 -9.19
N LYS A 419 11.39 3.42 -8.46
CA LYS A 419 10.32 2.42 -8.35
C LYS A 419 8.95 3.06 -8.63
N PRO A 420 8.71 3.51 -9.86
CA PRO A 420 7.41 4.06 -10.24
C PRO A 420 6.34 2.98 -10.34
N ILE A 421 5.08 3.41 -10.17
CA ILE A 421 3.87 2.64 -10.42
C ILE A 421 3.62 2.59 -11.93
N PHE A 422 3.29 1.43 -12.45
CA PHE A 422 2.78 1.24 -13.80
C PHE A 422 1.30 1.63 -13.80
N ASP A 423 0.99 2.79 -14.39
CA ASP A 423 -0.30 3.47 -14.23
C ASP A 423 -0.99 3.67 -15.57
N THR A 424 -2.05 2.90 -15.83
CA THR A 424 -2.85 3.03 -17.06
C THR A 424 -3.82 4.22 -17.03
N GLY A 425 -3.99 4.84 -15.87
CA GLY A 425 -4.78 6.07 -15.68
C GLY A 425 -3.95 7.35 -15.86
N ASP A 426 -2.60 7.25 -15.95
CA ASP A 426 -1.70 8.38 -16.15
C ASP A 426 -1.31 8.57 -17.62
N ASP A 427 -1.15 9.83 -18.02
CA ASP A 427 -0.89 10.21 -19.43
C ASP A 427 0.60 10.33 -19.76
N PHE A 428 1.45 10.52 -18.77
CA PHE A 428 2.86 10.82 -18.98
C PHE A 428 3.65 9.62 -19.48
N LEU A 429 4.79 9.89 -20.13
CA LEU A 429 5.79 8.85 -20.36
C LEU A 429 6.31 8.33 -19.02
N VAL A 430 6.84 9.24 -18.20
CA VAL A 430 7.29 8.98 -16.84
C VAL A 430 7.19 10.27 -16.02
N LEU A 431 6.53 10.18 -14.86
CA LEU A 431 6.45 11.23 -13.85
C LEU A 431 7.16 10.71 -12.59
N LEU A 432 8.27 11.31 -12.18
CA LEU A 432 9.10 10.85 -11.06
C LEU A 432 9.12 11.85 -9.91
N SER A 433 9.62 11.42 -8.76
CA SER A 433 9.86 12.30 -7.61
C SER A 433 10.84 13.43 -7.93
N ASP A 434 10.58 14.64 -7.43
CA ASP A 434 11.46 15.80 -7.57
C ASP A 434 12.80 15.66 -6.81
N ASP A 435 12.92 14.74 -5.87
CA ASP A 435 14.20 14.35 -5.27
C ASP A 435 15.19 13.84 -6.32
N LEU A 436 14.71 13.19 -7.37
CA LEU A 436 15.53 12.79 -8.51
C LEU A 436 16.05 13.99 -9.30
N SER A 437 15.24 15.02 -9.49
CA SER A 437 15.65 16.27 -10.14
C SER A 437 16.87 16.89 -9.42
N SER A 438 16.86 16.88 -8.08
CA SER A 438 17.99 17.37 -7.29
C SER A 438 19.25 16.54 -7.48
N ARG A 439 19.14 15.22 -7.69
CA ARG A 439 20.26 14.29 -7.89
C ARG A 439 20.84 14.37 -9.30
N LEU A 440 20.01 14.57 -10.31
CA LEU A 440 20.41 14.65 -11.71
C LEU A 440 20.78 16.06 -12.16
N ALA A 441 20.27 17.09 -11.46
CA ALA A 441 20.38 18.50 -11.80
C ALA A 441 20.14 18.81 -13.31
N PRO A 442 19.06 18.29 -13.92
CA PRO A 442 18.83 18.45 -15.35
C PRO A 442 18.36 19.86 -15.67
N ALA A 443 18.63 20.32 -16.89
CA ALA A 443 18.07 21.57 -17.38
C ALA A 443 16.56 21.41 -17.62
N ILE A 444 15.72 22.14 -16.90
CA ILE A 444 14.27 22.16 -17.11
C ILE A 444 13.98 22.78 -18.48
N THR A 445 13.22 22.08 -19.31
CA THR A 445 12.90 22.47 -20.68
C THR A 445 11.43 22.82 -20.88
N SER A 446 10.54 22.33 -20.02
CA SER A 446 9.10 22.56 -20.09
C SER A 446 8.45 22.34 -18.74
N GLN A 447 7.17 22.60 -18.64
CA GLN A 447 6.33 22.33 -17.47
C GLN A 447 4.99 21.79 -17.95
N VAL A 448 4.48 20.81 -17.23
CA VAL A 448 3.15 20.24 -17.40
C VAL A 448 2.36 20.36 -16.10
N TYR A 449 1.09 20.01 -16.14
CA TYR A 449 0.25 19.98 -14.96
C TYR A 449 -0.36 18.60 -14.83
N PHE A 450 -0.34 18.03 -13.64
CA PHE A 450 -0.95 16.74 -13.33
C PHE A 450 -1.96 16.88 -12.19
N GLY A 451 -2.94 16.04 -12.17
CA GLY A 451 -3.98 16.01 -11.13
C GLY A 451 -4.77 14.71 -11.22
N GLY A 452 -5.50 14.42 -10.17
CA GLY A 452 -6.29 13.21 -10.02
C GLY A 452 -7.78 13.49 -9.83
N VAL A 453 -8.48 12.48 -9.35
CA VAL A 453 -9.93 12.48 -9.09
C VAL A 453 -10.34 13.30 -7.86
N ASP A 454 -9.38 13.90 -7.14
CA ASP A 454 -9.63 14.68 -5.94
C ASP A 454 -10.29 16.06 -6.19
N GLY A 455 -10.42 16.44 -7.47
CA GLY A 455 -11.05 17.71 -7.85
C GLY A 455 -10.26 18.96 -7.50
N THR A 456 -9.04 18.82 -7.00
CA THR A 456 -8.15 19.95 -6.66
C THR A 456 -7.51 20.56 -7.91
N ALA A 457 -6.91 21.75 -7.74
CA ALA A 457 -6.14 22.35 -8.81
C ALA A 457 -4.92 21.48 -9.14
N PRO A 458 -4.66 21.20 -10.42
CA PRO A 458 -3.50 20.41 -10.82
C PRO A 458 -2.19 21.03 -10.32
N LEU A 459 -1.26 20.16 -9.95
CA LEU A 459 0.08 20.55 -9.53
C LEU A 459 1.00 20.73 -10.75
N PRO A 460 1.89 21.71 -10.74
CA PRO A 460 2.89 21.84 -11.79
C PRO A 460 3.99 20.78 -11.62
N ALA A 461 4.38 20.16 -12.74
CA ALA A 461 5.52 19.27 -12.83
C ALA A 461 6.52 19.84 -13.85
N PRO A 462 7.69 20.32 -13.42
CA PRO A 462 8.77 20.70 -14.33
C PRO A 462 9.30 19.45 -15.04
N CYS A 463 9.62 19.58 -16.33
CA CYS A 463 10.11 18.48 -17.14
C CYS A 463 11.49 18.78 -17.71
N ALA A 464 12.28 17.73 -17.88
CA ALA A 464 13.62 17.79 -18.45
C ALA A 464 13.89 16.64 -19.40
N LYS A 465 14.89 16.80 -20.26
CA LYS A 465 15.43 15.70 -21.06
C LYS A 465 16.43 14.90 -20.24
N ILE A 466 16.18 13.61 -20.10
CA ILE A 466 17.07 12.68 -19.44
C ILE A 466 17.80 11.84 -20.49
N MET A 467 19.12 11.75 -20.38
CA MET A 467 19.95 11.07 -21.37
C MET A 467 19.61 9.60 -21.54
N GLN A 468 19.23 8.92 -20.44
CA GLN A 468 18.92 7.50 -20.46
C GLN A 468 17.81 7.17 -19.46
N LEU A 469 16.83 6.41 -19.93
CA LEU A 469 15.79 5.75 -19.14
C LEU A 469 15.76 4.28 -19.55
N LEU A 470 15.88 3.37 -18.59
CA LEU A 470 15.78 1.92 -18.80
C LEU A 470 14.55 1.39 -18.05
N VAL A 471 13.64 0.75 -18.80
CA VAL A 471 12.48 0.03 -18.25
C VAL A 471 12.66 -1.44 -18.66
N GLY A 472 13.26 -2.25 -17.76
CA GLY A 472 13.73 -3.57 -18.10
C GLY A 472 14.72 -3.52 -19.29
N PRO A 473 14.46 -4.26 -20.40
CA PRO A 473 15.31 -4.24 -21.59
C PRO A 473 15.07 -3.03 -22.50
N TYR A 474 14.01 -2.24 -22.25
CA TYR A 474 13.66 -1.11 -23.10
C TYR A 474 14.48 0.11 -22.72
N ARG A 475 15.19 0.65 -23.71
CA ARG A 475 16.07 1.81 -23.56
C ARG A 475 15.51 3.00 -24.30
N TYR A 476 15.32 4.09 -23.57
CA TYR A 476 14.92 5.38 -24.11
C TYR A 476 16.03 6.39 -23.91
N GLU A 477 16.37 7.12 -24.97
CA GLU A 477 17.39 8.15 -24.96
C GLU A 477 16.75 9.52 -25.17
N ASN A 478 17.26 10.53 -24.46
CA ASN A 478 16.77 11.91 -24.52
C ASN A 478 15.25 12.04 -24.24
N SER A 479 14.74 11.18 -23.37
CA SER A 479 13.31 11.13 -23.02
C SER A 479 12.92 12.32 -22.15
N THR A 480 11.69 12.80 -22.33
CA THR A 480 11.09 13.78 -21.42
C THR A 480 10.63 13.07 -20.17
N VAL A 481 11.17 13.46 -19.03
CA VAL A 481 10.74 13.02 -17.69
C VAL A 481 10.27 14.25 -16.94
N CYS A 482 9.12 14.14 -16.27
CA CYS A 482 8.56 15.21 -15.45
C CYS A 482 8.73 14.86 -13.97
N PHE A 483 8.71 15.88 -13.11
CA PHE A 483 9.03 15.72 -11.69
C PHE A 483 7.87 16.22 -10.84
N ALA A 484 7.30 15.32 -10.05
CA ALA A 484 6.26 15.62 -9.07
C ALA A 484 6.86 15.79 -7.67
N PRO A 485 6.23 16.57 -6.79
CA PRO A 485 6.71 16.72 -5.42
C PRO A 485 6.86 15.37 -4.71
N SER A 486 8.01 15.14 -4.05
CA SER A 486 8.32 13.87 -3.35
C SER A 486 7.32 13.49 -2.27
N ARG A 487 6.55 14.46 -1.74
CA ARG A 487 5.43 14.18 -0.83
C ARG A 487 4.31 13.35 -1.45
N VAL A 488 4.25 13.27 -2.80
CA VAL A 488 3.23 12.52 -3.55
C VAL A 488 3.62 11.04 -3.68
N PHE A 489 4.87 10.79 -4.11
CA PHE A 489 5.31 9.43 -4.47
C PHE A 489 6.47 8.90 -3.60
N GLY A 490 6.91 9.65 -2.59
CA GLY A 490 8.16 9.34 -1.90
C GLY A 490 9.39 9.74 -2.73
N SER A 491 10.58 9.39 -2.24
CA SER A 491 11.84 9.83 -2.85
C SER A 491 12.27 9.03 -4.09
N ASP A 492 11.79 7.80 -4.23
CA ASP A 492 12.14 6.84 -5.28
C ASP A 492 10.95 6.41 -6.15
N GLY A 493 9.77 6.97 -5.88
CA GLY A 493 8.53 6.67 -6.57
C GLY A 493 8.26 7.54 -7.79
N GLY A 494 7.09 7.31 -8.37
CA GLY A 494 6.58 8.01 -9.57
C GLY A 494 5.54 7.19 -10.29
N LEU A 495 5.25 7.58 -11.54
CA LEU A 495 4.33 6.89 -12.44
C LEU A 495 5.01 6.61 -13.79
N ILE A 496 4.65 5.49 -14.42
CA ILE A 496 4.88 5.20 -15.84
C ILE A 496 3.52 5.13 -16.50
N GLY A 497 3.22 6.09 -17.34
CA GLY A 497 1.90 6.27 -17.90
C GLY A 497 1.74 5.86 -19.35
N PHE A 498 0.62 6.25 -19.93
CA PHE A 498 0.12 5.79 -21.22
C PHE A 498 1.07 6.09 -22.39
N ASP A 499 1.83 7.17 -22.36
CA ASP A 499 2.80 7.48 -23.42
C ASP A 499 3.89 6.41 -23.57
N PHE A 500 4.22 5.70 -22.49
CA PHE A 500 5.04 4.49 -22.56
C PHE A 500 4.21 3.26 -22.91
N LEU A 501 3.05 3.11 -22.24
CA LEU A 501 2.25 1.89 -22.25
C LEU A 501 1.61 1.61 -23.60
N GLN A 502 1.30 2.62 -24.40
CA GLN A 502 0.66 2.47 -25.73
C GLN A 502 1.46 1.63 -26.72
N HIS A 503 2.75 1.40 -26.48
CA HIS A 503 3.62 0.60 -27.35
C HIS A 503 3.56 -0.91 -27.07
N PHE A 504 2.74 -1.33 -26.10
CA PHE A 504 2.64 -2.70 -25.64
C PHE A 504 1.18 -3.15 -25.52
N ASN A 505 0.97 -4.45 -25.68
CA ASN A 505 -0.16 -5.14 -25.07
C ASN A 505 0.24 -5.53 -23.65
N TRP A 506 -0.69 -5.53 -22.71
CA TRP A 506 -0.43 -5.73 -21.28
C TRP A 506 -1.10 -6.99 -20.77
N THR A 507 -0.42 -7.72 -19.90
CA THR A 507 -1.03 -8.78 -19.09
C THR A 507 -0.76 -8.49 -17.62
N PHE A 508 -1.80 -8.18 -16.88
CA PHE A 508 -1.77 -8.05 -15.43
C PHE A 508 -1.97 -9.43 -14.81
N ASP A 509 -0.91 -10.01 -14.29
CA ASP A 509 -0.90 -11.30 -13.59
C ASP A 509 -0.55 -11.02 -12.11
N TYR A 510 -1.47 -10.35 -11.41
CA TYR A 510 -1.28 -9.96 -10.02
C TYR A 510 -1.25 -11.16 -9.06
N PRO A 511 -2.01 -12.25 -9.29
CA PRO A 511 -1.87 -13.46 -8.48
C PRO A 511 -0.44 -14.03 -8.45
N ASP A 512 0.30 -13.90 -9.56
CA ASP A 512 1.70 -14.31 -9.65
C ASP A 512 2.70 -13.15 -9.43
N GLY A 513 2.22 -11.95 -9.09
CA GLY A 513 3.05 -10.75 -8.87
C GLY A 513 3.82 -10.32 -10.13
N LYS A 514 3.17 -10.34 -11.30
CA LYS A 514 3.80 -10.05 -12.59
C LYS A 514 2.98 -9.08 -13.43
N LEU A 515 3.71 -8.31 -14.23
CA LEU A 515 3.19 -7.56 -15.37
C LEU A 515 3.94 -8.03 -16.61
N VAL A 516 3.24 -8.47 -17.65
CA VAL A 516 3.86 -8.83 -18.92
C VAL A 516 3.57 -7.77 -19.95
N LEU A 517 4.63 -7.25 -20.59
CA LEU A 517 4.56 -6.31 -21.70
C LEU A 517 4.96 -7.01 -23.00
N THR A 518 4.06 -7.00 -23.97
CA THR A 518 4.30 -7.54 -25.31
C THR A 518 4.27 -6.41 -26.33
N PRO A 519 5.38 -6.12 -27.07
CA PRO A 519 5.39 -5.08 -28.08
C PRO A 519 4.25 -5.27 -29.10
N ASN A 520 3.41 -4.24 -29.31
CA ASN A 520 2.22 -4.32 -30.16
C ASN A 520 2.44 -3.79 -31.59
N GLY A 521 3.63 -3.26 -31.89
CA GLY A 521 3.96 -2.70 -33.19
C GLY A 521 3.32 -1.33 -33.50
N ILE A 522 2.58 -0.74 -32.60
CA ILE A 522 2.06 0.62 -32.73
C ILE A 522 3.24 1.60 -32.61
N LYS A 523 3.41 2.47 -33.63
CA LYS A 523 4.49 3.45 -33.70
C LYS A 523 4.05 4.81 -33.16
#